data_5a55e9f01ef4ae69bfcea6161bd5bd32
#
_entry.id   5a55e9f01ef4ae69bfcea6161bd5bd32
#
_cell.length_a   1.000
_cell.length_b   1.000
_cell.length_c   1.000
_cell.angle_alpha   90.00
_cell.angle_beta   90.00
_cell.angle_gamma   90.00
#
_symmetry.space_group_name_H-M   'P 1'
#
loop_
_entity.id
_entity.type
_entity.pdbx_description
1 polymer ?
#
loop_
_entity_poly.entity_id
_entity_poly.type
_entity_poly.pdbx_seq_one_letter_code
_entity_poly.pdbx_strand_id
1 'polypeptide(L)'
;MRRREFFSLGLGLGAAVTTRAESARRLALWAVGKGVAFKFGAPDWNLRQEGKVGSIALAKKIGFDGVQISLGVGKDKLPLADPELQRQFLEESKRAGLPMTSVCLNILHRNILKSDPLGQRWVADAIPITRSLGLRIILLPFFGRGALKTQAEMDYVGDALREIAPAAEKTGVILGLENTISARDNVRIMERSKSSAVLTYYDVGNSTENGFDIIEEIRWLGRKRICEVHLKDNPHYLGQGKINFSAVITALADIGFSGWAQLECDSPGGSVEDDMRTNLTYIRGIANKNSSR
;
A
#
# COMPACT_ATOMS: atom_id res chain seq x y z
N MET A 1 -16.88 -25.50 -73.72
CA MET A 1 -16.87 -24.02 -73.53
C MET A 1 -17.79 -23.63 -72.43
N ARG A 2 -17.31 -23.30 -71.25
CA ARG A 2 -17.97 -22.50 -70.21
C ARG A 2 -16.92 -21.94 -69.29
N ARG A 3 -16.91 -20.62 -69.17
CA ARG A 3 -16.02 -19.80 -68.35
C ARG A 3 -16.30 -20.06 -66.85
N ARG A 4 -15.23 -20.11 -66.04
CA ARG A 4 -15.28 -20.09 -64.59
C ARG A 4 -14.92 -18.65 -64.14
N GLU A 5 -15.83 -18.01 -63.41
CA GLU A 5 -15.58 -16.75 -62.73
C GLU A 5 -14.94 -17.01 -61.37
N PHE A 6 -13.86 -16.27 -61.09
CA PHE A 6 -13.22 -16.25 -59.81
C PHE A 6 -13.82 -15.12 -58.98
N PHE A 7 -14.41 -15.46 -57.86
CA PHE A 7 -14.71 -14.48 -56.80
C PHE A 7 -13.51 -14.40 -55.85
N SER A 8 -12.93 -13.21 -55.72
CA SER A 8 -11.94 -12.86 -54.71
C SER A 8 -12.64 -12.38 -53.43
N LEU A 9 -12.47 -13.08 -52.32
CA LEU A 9 -12.82 -12.61 -51.00
C LEU A 9 -11.63 -11.80 -50.43
N GLY A 10 -11.80 -10.48 -50.29
CA GLY A 10 -10.97 -9.63 -49.51
C GLY A 10 -11.34 -9.74 -48.04
N LEU A 11 -10.49 -10.34 -47.22
CA LEU A 11 -10.61 -10.33 -45.77
C LEU A 11 -9.87 -9.12 -45.18
N GLY A 12 -10.65 -8.30 -44.51
CA GLY A 12 -10.16 -7.10 -43.83
C GLY A 12 -9.28 -7.44 -42.64
N LEU A 13 -8.04 -6.99 -42.69
CA LEU A 13 -7.12 -6.83 -41.58
C LEU A 13 -7.23 -5.39 -41.06
N GLY A 14 -8.15 -5.15 -40.09
CA GLY A 14 -8.39 -3.79 -39.62
C GLY A 14 -8.72 -3.61 -38.14
N ALA A 15 -8.70 -4.67 -37.31
CA ALA A 15 -9.21 -4.56 -35.93
C ALA A 15 -8.23 -4.80 -34.78
N ALA A 16 -6.95 -5.11 -35.04
CA ALA A 16 -6.02 -5.52 -33.96
C ALA A 16 -4.96 -4.48 -33.59
N VAL A 17 -4.89 -3.34 -34.28
CA VAL A 17 -3.82 -2.34 -34.05
C VAL A 17 -4.27 -1.18 -33.14
N THR A 18 -5.58 -0.97 -32.98
CA THR A 18 -6.12 0.18 -32.22
C THR A 18 -6.08 0.00 -30.71
N THR A 19 -6.11 -1.22 -30.17
CA THR A 19 -6.16 -1.48 -28.73
C THR A 19 -4.80 -1.34 -28.02
N ARG A 20 -3.69 -1.58 -28.72
CA ARG A 20 -2.35 -1.39 -28.15
C ARG A 20 -1.93 0.09 -28.08
N ALA A 21 -2.35 0.90 -29.02
CA ALA A 21 -2.07 2.32 -29.05
C ALA A 21 -2.87 3.12 -28.01
N GLU A 22 -4.11 2.70 -27.73
CA GLU A 22 -4.93 3.31 -26.68
C GLU A 22 -4.45 2.95 -25.27
N SER A 23 -4.00 1.72 -25.04
CA SER A 23 -3.38 1.30 -23.78
C SER A 23 -2.06 2.03 -23.54
N ALA A 24 -1.24 2.22 -24.55
CA ALA A 24 0.00 3.01 -24.47
C ALA A 24 -0.27 4.50 -24.27
N ARG A 25 -1.30 5.08 -24.89
CA ARG A 25 -1.71 6.47 -24.65
C ARG A 25 -2.29 6.69 -23.25
N ARG A 26 -3.03 5.75 -22.67
CA ARG A 26 -3.49 5.84 -21.27
C ARG A 26 -2.32 5.74 -20.28
N LEU A 27 -1.27 4.98 -20.59
CA LEU A 27 -0.04 4.95 -19.80
C LEU A 27 0.84 6.20 -19.98
N ALA A 28 0.80 6.86 -21.14
CA ALA A 28 1.56 8.07 -21.42
C ALA A 28 0.91 9.37 -20.91
N LEU A 29 -0.39 9.38 -20.62
CA LEU A 29 -1.08 10.52 -20.00
C LEU A 29 -0.80 10.69 -18.49
N TRP A 30 0.01 9.79 -17.90
CA TRP A 30 0.51 9.90 -16.52
C TRP A 30 1.94 10.51 -16.43
N ALA A 31 2.51 10.90 -17.54
CA ALA A 31 3.80 11.55 -17.58
C ALA A 31 3.62 12.97 -18.13
N VAL A 32 3.62 13.93 -17.27
CA VAL A 32 4.03 15.33 -17.34
C VAL A 32 3.11 16.22 -16.49
N GLY A 33 3.39 16.26 -15.24
CA GLY A 33 3.15 17.37 -14.32
C GLY A 33 4.19 17.22 -13.22
N LYS A 34 5.05 18.19 -13.03
CA LYS A 34 6.03 18.24 -11.94
C LYS A 34 5.31 18.44 -10.57
N GLY A 35 4.37 17.56 -10.24
CA GLY A 35 3.61 17.58 -9.01
C GLY A 35 3.72 16.28 -8.25
N VAL A 36 3.46 16.31 -6.94
CA VAL A 36 3.34 15.12 -6.11
C VAL A 36 2.18 14.29 -6.63
N ALA A 37 2.48 13.08 -7.15
CA ALA A 37 1.52 12.20 -7.82
C ALA A 37 0.84 11.21 -6.88
N PHE A 38 1.02 11.35 -5.55
CA PHE A 38 0.45 10.47 -4.55
C PHE A 38 -0.62 11.17 -3.69
N LYS A 39 -1.48 10.37 -3.06
CA LYS A 39 -2.62 10.80 -2.26
C LYS A 39 -2.40 10.50 -0.79
N PHE A 40 -3.10 11.21 0.08
CA PHE A 40 -3.01 11.04 1.52
C PHE A 40 -4.21 10.27 2.08
N GLY A 41 -3.94 9.18 2.78
CA GLY A 41 -4.92 8.41 3.53
C GLY A 41 -4.58 8.35 5.01
N ALA A 42 -5.38 7.60 5.76
CA ALA A 42 -5.09 7.26 7.14
C ALA A 42 -5.45 5.79 7.42
N PRO A 43 -4.70 5.10 8.29
CA PRO A 43 -5.09 3.80 8.79
C PRO A 43 -6.29 3.89 9.74
N ASP A 44 -7.18 2.90 9.71
CA ASP A 44 -8.37 2.87 10.55
C ASP A 44 -8.06 2.75 12.05
N TRP A 45 -6.91 2.16 12.42
CA TRP A 45 -6.46 2.07 13.81
C TRP A 45 -6.03 3.43 14.37
N ASN A 46 -5.42 4.30 13.58
CA ASN A 46 -5.12 5.67 14.00
C ASN A 46 -6.37 6.56 14.08
N LEU A 47 -7.42 6.20 13.37
CA LEU A 47 -8.75 6.80 13.51
C LEU A 47 -9.55 6.24 14.70
N ARG A 48 -8.98 5.32 15.51
CA ARG A 48 -9.66 4.57 16.59
C ARG A 48 -10.90 3.82 16.09
N GLN A 49 -10.88 3.39 14.83
CA GLN A 49 -11.96 2.69 14.13
C GLN A 49 -11.47 1.36 13.52
N GLU A 50 -10.48 0.72 14.14
CA GLU A 50 -9.89 -0.53 13.64
C GLU A 50 -10.96 -1.57 13.31
N GLY A 51 -10.99 -2.03 12.04
CA GLY A 51 -11.92 -3.02 11.53
C GLY A 51 -13.39 -2.57 11.47
N LYS A 52 -13.69 -1.28 11.63
CA LYS A 52 -15.05 -0.74 11.63
C LYS A 52 -15.35 0.02 10.35
N VAL A 53 -16.51 -0.20 9.77
CA VAL A 53 -17.02 0.49 8.58
C VAL A 53 -17.05 2.01 8.75
N GLY A 54 -17.31 2.50 9.97
CA GLY A 54 -17.33 3.93 10.32
C GLY A 54 -15.99 4.67 10.08
N SER A 55 -14.87 3.95 9.94
CA SER A 55 -13.57 4.55 9.59
C SER A 55 -13.63 5.35 8.29
N ILE A 56 -14.41 4.88 7.32
CA ILE A 56 -14.57 5.52 6.00
C ILE A 56 -15.22 6.90 6.15
N ALA A 57 -16.36 6.96 6.89
CA ALA A 57 -17.07 8.22 7.12
C ALA A 57 -16.21 9.22 7.90
N LEU A 58 -15.46 8.75 8.91
CA LEU A 58 -14.57 9.59 9.69
C LEU A 58 -13.40 10.13 8.85
N ALA A 59 -12.73 9.26 8.07
CA ALA A 59 -11.66 9.68 7.16
C ALA A 59 -12.17 10.73 6.16
N LYS A 60 -13.38 10.54 5.61
CA LYS A 60 -14.01 11.53 4.73
C LYS A 60 -14.26 12.86 5.43
N LYS A 61 -14.78 12.84 6.66
CA LYS A 61 -15.06 14.03 7.48
C LYS A 61 -13.79 14.82 7.79
N ILE A 62 -12.67 14.13 8.06
CA ILE A 62 -11.37 14.74 8.28
C ILE A 62 -10.83 15.39 6.99
N GLY A 63 -11.16 14.80 5.83
CA GLY A 63 -10.78 15.30 4.52
C GLY A 63 -9.72 14.46 3.82
N PHE A 64 -9.45 13.23 4.27
CA PHE A 64 -8.52 12.31 3.60
C PHE A 64 -8.99 11.93 2.19
N ASP A 65 -8.05 11.49 1.35
CA ASP A 65 -8.32 11.03 -0.02
C ASP A 65 -8.70 9.53 -0.04
N GLY A 66 -8.43 8.80 1.04
CA GLY A 66 -8.73 7.38 1.20
C GLY A 66 -8.49 6.89 2.62
N VAL A 67 -8.77 5.61 2.88
CA VAL A 67 -8.57 4.97 4.18
C VAL A 67 -7.97 3.58 4.01
N GLN A 68 -6.95 3.25 4.80
CA GLN A 68 -6.43 1.89 4.96
C GLN A 68 -7.26 1.18 6.02
N ILE A 69 -7.66 -0.06 5.77
CA ILE A 69 -8.54 -0.81 6.67
C ILE A 69 -7.86 -2.06 7.22
N SER A 70 -8.24 -2.44 8.44
CA SER A 70 -7.75 -3.66 9.09
C SER A 70 -8.58 -4.88 8.67
N LEU A 71 -7.92 -6.01 8.35
CA LEU A 71 -8.60 -7.29 8.12
C LEU A 71 -9.22 -7.87 9.39
N GLY A 72 -8.82 -7.33 10.54
CA GLY A 72 -9.27 -7.74 11.87
C GLY A 72 -8.52 -8.96 12.41
N VAL A 73 -8.82 -9.28 13.66
CA VAL A 73 -8.19 -10.39 14.40
C VAL A 73 -9.26 -11.41 14.79
N GLY A 74 -9.25 -12.55 14.12
CA GLY A 74 -10.15 -13.67 14.38
C GLY A 74 -9.43 -14.88 14.99
N LYS A 75 -10.21 -15.87 15.45
CA LYS A 75 -9.69 -17.14 15.96
C LYS A 75 -9.43 -18.12 14.82
N ASP A 76 -10.41 -18.34 13.96
CA ASP A 76 -10.41 -19.37 12.93
C ASP A 76 -10.45 -18.78 11.50
N LYS A 77 -10.95 -17.57 11.35
CA LYS A 77 -11.00 -16.80 10.11
C LYS A 77 -10.81 -15.33 10.37
N LEU A 78 -10.32 -14.59 9.36
CA LEU A 78 -10.25 -13.13 9.42
C LEU A 78 -11.67 -12.55 9.46
N PRO A 79 -11.99 -11.57 10.31
CA PRO A 79 -13.32 -10.94 10.35
C PRO A 79 -13.78 -10.46 8.98
N LEU A 80 -12.89 -9.84 8.21
CA LEU A 80 -13.19 -9.32 6.87
C LEU A 80 -13.30 -10.42 5.79
N ALA A 81 -13.19 -11.71 6.15
CA ALA A 81 -13.60 -12.83 5.30
C ALA A 81 -15.13 -12.98 5.23
N ASP A 82 -15.88 -12.32 6.12
CA ASP A 82 -17.33 -12.29 6.09
C ASP A 82 -17.84 -11.48 4.87
N PRO A 83 -18.58 -12.10 3.93
CA PRO A 83 -19.09 -11.39 2.76
C PRO A 83 -20.03 -10.23 3.10
N GLU A 84 -20.78 -10.34 4.20
CA GLU A 84 -21.67 -9.27 4.64
C GLU A 84 -20.88 -8.05 5.13
N LEU A 85 -19.82 -8.26 5.90
CA LEU A 85 -18.93 -7.18 6.32
C LEU A 85 -18.20 -6.53 5.11
N GLN A 86 -17.74 -7.34 4.15
CA GLN A 86 -17.17 -6.81 2.90
C GLN A 86 -18.17 -5.93 2.15
N ARG A 87 -19.43 -6.37 2.03
CA ARG A 87 -20.48 -5.60 1.40
C ARG A 87 -20.68 -4.25 2.07
N GLN A 88 -20.74 -4.22 3.43
CA GLN A 88 -20.87 -2.99 4.19
C GLN A 88 -19.71 -2.01 3.94
N PHE A 89 -18.48 -2.48 3.92
CA PHE A 89 -17.31 -1.64 3.58
C PHE A 89 -17.39 -1.07 2.15
N LEU A 90 -17.78 -1.89 1.18
CA LEU A 90 -17.90 -1.47 -0.23
C LEU A 90 -19.03 -0.45 -0.40
N GLU A 91 -20.19 -0.66 0.21
CA GLU A 91 -21.33 0.25 0.17
C GLU A 91 -21.00 1.58 0.84
N GLU A 92 -20.36 1.56 2.00
CA GLU A 92 -19.97 2.79 2.69
C GLU A 92 -18.90 3.57 1.91
N SER A 93 -17.91 2.88 1.34
CA SER A 93 -16.90 3.50 0.46
C SER A 93 -17.57 4.20 -0.74
N LYS A 94 -18.53 3.55 -1.37
CA LYS A 94 -19.30 4.13 -2.47
C LYS A 94 -20.16 5.30 -2.00
N ARG A 95 -20.88 5.17 -0.89
CA ARG A 95 -21.76 6.20 -0.32
C ARG A 95 -20.99 7.46 0.08
N ALA A 96 -19.83 7.29 0.72
CA ALA A 96 -18.99 8.41 1.14
C ALA A 96 -18.17 9.01 -0.01
N GLY A 97 -18.05 8.32 -1.15
CA GLY A 97 -17.15 8.70 -2.22
C GLY A 97 -15.69 8.75 -1.75
N LEU A 98 -15.31 7.82 -0.86
CA LEU A 98 -13.95 7.70 -0.33
C LEU A 98 -13.44 6.27 -0.54
N PRO A 99 -12.38 6.05 -1.34
CA PRO A 99 -11.86 4.73 -1.58
C PRO A 99 -11.15 4.15 -0.35
N MET A 100 -11.27 2.84 -0.16
CA MET A 100 -10.30 2.07 0.61
C MET A 100 -9.00 1.99 -0.20
N THR A 101 -7.84 1.99 0.47
CA THR A 101 -6.53 2.07 -0.20
C THR A 101 -5.80 0.73 -0.20
N SER A 102 -5.71 0.12 0.95
CA SER A 102 -5.01 -1.13 1.23
C SER A 102 -5.60 -1.79 2.47
N VAL A 103 -5.16 -3.01 2.76
CA VAL A 103 -5.53 -3.71 4.00
C VAL A 103 -4.31 -3.96 4.87
N CYS A 104 -4.51 -3.97 6.19
CA CYS A 104 -3.51 -4.42 7.16
C CYS A 104 -3.86 -5.82 7.68
N LEU A 105 -2.91 -6.74 7.65
CA LEU A 105 -3.04 -8.08 8.22
C LEU A 105 -2.60 -8.09 9.69
N ASN A 106 -3.32 -7.36 10.52
CA ASN A 106 -2.99 -7.11 11.92
C ASN A 106 -2.96 -8.37 12.82
N ILE A 107 -3.54 -9.50 12.38
CA ILE A 107 -3.41 -10.78 13.09
C ILE A 107 -1.96 -11.26 13.19
N LEU A 108 -1.06 -10.79 12.34
CA LEU A 108 0.37 -11.13 12.38
C LEU A 108 1.07 -10.61 13.66
N HIS A 109 0.46 -9.72 14.43
CA HIS A 109 0.94 -9.38 15.77
C HIS A 109 0.76 -10.53 16.77
N ARG A 110 -0.15 -11.48 16.50
CA ARG A 110 -0.38 -12.70 17.29
C ARG A 110 0.33 -13.91 16.69
N ASN A 111 0.07 -14.17 15.41
CA ASN A 111 0.62 -15.30 14.66
C ASN A 111 1.78 -14.81 13.81
N ILE A 112 2.95 -14.83 14.39
CA ILE A 112 4.16 -14.17 13.91
C ILE A 112 4.69 -14.86 12.66
N LEU A 113 4.67 -14.20 11.50
CA LEU A 113 5.04 -14.79 10.20
C LEU A 113 6.47 -15.40 10.19
N LYS A 114 7.43 -14.82 10.91
CA LYS A 114 8.83 -15.27 10.93
C LYS A 114 9.05 -16.62 11.66
N SER A 115 8.05 -17.19 12.31
CA SER A 115 8.22 -18.40 13.12
C SER A 115 6.95 -19.26 13.27
N ASP A 116 5.78 -18.78 12.81
CA ASP A 116 4.52 -19.48 12.99
C ASP A 116 3.90 -19.83 11.62
N PRO A 117 3.75 -21.12 11.29
CA PRO A 117 3.09 -21.55 10.05
C PRO A 117 1.67 -21.02 9.91
N LEU A 118 0.99 -20.73 11.03
CA LEU A 118 -0.33 -20.10 11.02
C LEU A 118 -0.25 -18.67 10.47
N GLY A 119 0.86 -17.95 10.70
CA GLY A 119 1.11 -16.65 10.08
C GLY A 119 1.14 -16.75 8.54
N GLN A 120 1.75 -17.80 7.99
CA GLN A 120 1.78 -18.03 6.53
C GLN A 120 0.38 -18.28 5.98
N ARG A 121 -0.43 -19.09 6.68
CA ARG A 121 -1.83 -19.34 6.32
C ARG A 121 -2.63 -18.04 6.28
N TRP A 122 -2.47 -17.18 7.30
CA TRP A 122 -3.17 -15.89 7.32
C TRP A 122 -2.82 -14.98 6.15
N VAL A 123 -1.55 -14.96 5.71
CA VAL A 123 -1.14 -14.23 4.52
C VAL A 123 -1.85 -14.78 3.27
N ALA A 124 -1.88 -16.11 3.11
CA ALA A 124 -2.57 -16.76 2.00
C ALA A 124 -4.08 -16.47 2.00
N ASP A 125 -4.73 -16.56 3.16
CA ASP A 125 -6.17 -16.28 3.32
C ASP A 125 -6.52 -14.81 3.05
N ALA A 126 -5.60 -13.87 3.31
CA ALA A 126 -5.80 -12.44 3.07
C ALA A 126 -5.86 -12.07 1.59
N ILE A 127 -5.20 -12.83 0.71
CA ILE A 127 -5.12 -12.52 -0.73
C ILE A 127 -6.51 -12.47 -1.40
N PRO A 128 -7.35 -13.51 -1.33
CA PRO A 128 -8.68 -13.48 -1.93
C PRO A 128 -9.59 -12.41 -1.29
N ILE A 129 -9.49 -12.18 0.02
CA ILE A 129 -10.26 -11.14 0.72
C ILE A 129 -9.90 -9.75 0.18
N THR A 130 -8.61 -9.47 0.03
CA THR A 130 -8.14 -8.20 -0.54
C THR A 130 -8.68 -7.98 -1.95
N ARG A 131 -8.70 -9.04 -2.76
CA ARG A 131 -9.24 -8.96 -4.12
C ARG A 131 -10.74 -8.75 -4.18
N SER A 132 -11.52 -9.40 -3.30
CA SER A 132 -12.99 -9.21 -3.24
C SER A 132 -13.38 -7.76 -2.89
N LEU A 133 -12.53 -7.07 -2.10
CA LEU A 133 -12.68 -5.65 -1.80
C LEU A 133 -12.20 -4.71 -2.94
N GLY A 134 -11.71 -5.25 -4.05
CA GLY A 134 -11.14 -4.45 -5.14
C GLY A 134 -9.76 -3.86 -4.84
N LEU A 135 -9.13 -4.29 -3.74
CA LEU A 135 -7.84 -3.79 -3.28
C LEU A 135 -6.67 -4.63 -3.81
N ARG A 136 -5.46 -4.11 -3.65
CA ARG A 136 -4.25 -4.71 -4.22
C ARG A 136 -3.07 -4.81 -3.26
N ILE A 137 -3.08 -4.16 -2.11
CA ILE A 137 -1.95 -4.11 -1.19
C ILE A 137 -2.39 -4.67 0.16
N ILE A 138 -1.59 -5.61 0.67
CA ILE A 138 -1.68 -6.16 2.03
C ILE A 138 -0.44 -5.71 2.78
N LEU A 139 -0.61 -4.91 3.82
CA LEU A 139 0.45 -4.61 4.76
C LEU A 139 0.68 -5.81 5.66
N LEU A 140 1.91 -6.29 5.71
CA LEU A 140 2.40 -7.34 6.59
C LEU A 140 3.27 -6.70 7.70
N PRO A 141 2.75 -6.57 8.94
CA PRO A 141 3.46 -5.91 10.02
C PRO A 141 4.45 -6.86 10.73
N PHE A 142 5.67 -6.38 10.99
CA PHE A 142 6.72 -7.11 11.71
C PHE A 142 7.21 -6.30 12.91
N PHE A 143 6.42 -6.26 13.99
CA PHE A 143 6.70 -5.47 15.19
C PHE A 143 6.67 -6.30 16.47
N GLY A 144 7.17 -5.75 17.58
CA GLY A 144 7.19 -6.40 18.88
C GLY A 144 7.87 -7.77 18.83
N ARG A 145 7.15 -8.83 19.19
CA ARG A 145 7.66 -10.22 19.07
C ARG A 145 7.90 -10.64 17.61
N GLY A 146 7.17 -10.06 16.69
CA GLY A 146 7.28 -10.28 15.24
C GLY A 146 8.43 -9.50 14.59
N ALA A 147 9.09 -8.57 15.28
CA ALA A 147 10.17 -7.77 14.72
C ALA A 147 11.32 -8.67 14.20
N LEU A 148 11.78 -8.35 12.99
CA LEU A 148 12.91 -9.04 12.36
C LEU A 148 14.22 -8.53 12.97
N LYS A 149 15.05 -9.42 13.48
CA LYS A 149 16.29 -9.07 14.20
C LYS A 149 17.53 -9.78 13.65
N THR A 150 17.35 -10.93 13.05
CA THR A 150 18.44 -11.75 12.56
C THR A 150 18.29 -12.06 11.08
N GLN A 151 19.41 -12.34 10.44
CA GLN A 151 19.44 -12.77 9.05
C GLN A 151 18.59 -14.04 8.81
N ALA A 152 18.64 -14.98 9.76
CA ALA A 152 17.88 -16.23 9.68
C ALA A 152 16.35 -15.98 9.70
N GLU A 153 15.88 -15.01 10.49
CA GLU A 153 14.47 -14.62 10.52
C GLU A 153 14.03 -13.99 9.19
N MET A 154 14.88 -13.12 8.61
CA MET A 154 14.62 -12.49 7.30
C MET A 154 14.60 -13.54 6.19
N ASP A 155 15.54 -14.48 6.23
CA ASP A 155 15.63 -15.59 5.28
C ASP A 155 14.38 -16.49 5.37
N TYR A 156 13.93 -16.81 6.58
CA TYR A 156 12.70 -17.57 6.80
C TYR A 156 11.48 -16.88 6.20
N VAL A 157 11.34 -15.55 6.42
CA VAL A 157 10.23 -14.76 5.84
C VAL A 157 10.33 -14.76 4.32
N GLY A 158 11.51 -14.57 3.74
CA GLY A 158 11.72 -14.63 2.30
C GLY A 158 11.32 -15.98 1.69
N ASP A 159 11.67 -17.09 2.36
CA ASP A 159 11.29 -18.44 1.93
C ASP A 159 9.78 -18.68 2.07
N ALA A 160 9.18 -18.26 3.19
CA ALA A 160 7.73 -18.36 3.39
C ALA A 160 6.93 -17.58 2.33
N LEU A 161 7.39 -16.36 2.02
CA LEU A 161 6.75 -15.54 1.00
C LEU A 161 6.95 -16.09 -0.42
N ARG A 162 8.03 -16.82 -0.70
CA ARG A 162 8.24 -17.51 -1.98
C ARG A 162 7.14 -18.53 -2.26
N GLU A 163 6.67 -19.23 -1.23
CA GLU A 163 5.59 -20.21 -1.36
C GLU A 163 4.21 -19.55 -1.57
N ILE A 164 4.00 -18.37 -0.98
CA ILE A 164 2.70 -17.68 -0.99
C ILE A 164 2.56 -16.74 -2.19
N ALA A 165 3.64 -16.08 -2.58
CA ALA A 165 3.63 -15.01 -3.57
C ALA A 165 3.08 -15.39 -4.97
N PRO A 166 3.17 -16.63 -5.47
CA PRO A 166 2.51 -17.01 -6.73
C PRO A 166 0.99 -16.76 -6.74
N ALA A 167 0.31 -16.94 -5.59
CA ALA A 167 -1.11 -16.62 -5.48
C ALA A 167 -1.37 -15.11 -5.53
N ALA A 168 -0.49 -14.32 -4.91
CA ALA A 168 -0.54 -12.86 -4.95
C ALA A 168 -0.29 -12.33 -6.36
N GLU A 169 0.74 -12.84 -7.06
CA GLU A 169 1.03 -12.47 -8.46
C GLU A 169 -0.14 -12.76 -9.39
N LYS A 170 -0.71 -13.97 -9.32
CA LYS A 170 -1.85 -14.39 -10.13
C LYS A 170 -3.05 -13.45 -9.98
N THR A 171 -3.23 -12.87 -8.80
CA THR A 171 -4.36 -11.99 -8.49
C THR A 171 -3.98 -10.51 -8.59
N GLY A 172 -2.71 -10.17 -8.78
CA GLY A 172 -2.19 -8.81 -8.80
C GLY A 172 -2.22 -8.13 -7.42
N VAL A 173 -2.13 -8.93 -6.35
CA VAL A 173 -1.98 -8.45 -4.98
C VAL A 173 -0.50 -8.27 -4.66
N ILE A 174 -0.18 -7.26 -3.88
CA ILE A 174 1.15 -6.95 -3.38
C ILE A 174 1.19 -7.26 -1.87
N LEU A 175 2.24 -7.92 -1.45
CA LEU A 175 2.57 -8.21 -0.07
C LEU A 175 3.60 -7.18 0.40
N GLY A 176 3.15 -6.16 1.14
CA GLY A 176 3.96 -5.03 1.58
C GLY A 176 4.60 -5.31 2.94
N LEU A 177 5.93 -5.33 3.00
CA LEU A 177 6.70 -5.55 4.23
C LEU A 177 6.82 -4.25 5.01
N GLU A 178 6.22 -4.17 6.18
CA GLU A 178 6.40 -3.07 7.12
C GLU A 178 7.11 -3.55 8.39
N ASN A 179 8.22 -2.90 8.74
CA ASN A 179 9.12 -3.38 9.78
C ASN A 179 10.08 -2.28 10.28
N THR A 180 11.12 -2.70 11.02
CA THR A 180 12.15 -1.85 11.62
C THR A 180 13.56 -2.18 11.15
N ILE A 181 13.70 -2.91 10.04
CA ILE A 181 15.00 -3.24 9.42
C ILE A 181 15.33 -2.24 8.30
N SER A 182 16.57 -2.26 7.83
CA SER A 182 17.03 -1.38 6.76
C SER A 182 16.32 -1.64 5.42
N ALA A 183 16.34 -0.65 4.54
CA ALA A 183 15.90 -0.83 3.16
C ALA A 183 16.65 -1.97 2.44
N ARG A 184 17.95 -2.15 2.73
CA ARG A 184 18.76 -3.21 2.15
C ARG A 184 18.31 -4.60 2.60
N ASP A 185 17.97 -4.76 3.88
CA ASP A 185 17.42 -6.01 4.41
C ASP A 185 16.03 -6.32 3.86
N ASN A 186 15.18 -5.29 3.68
CA ASN A 186 13.91 -5.45 2.98
C ASN A 186 14.10 -5.98 1.55
N VAL A 187 15.03 -5.42 0.79
CA VAL A 187 15.33 -5.89 -0.58
C VAL A 187 15.86 -7.31 -0.57
N ARG A 188 16.67 -7.70 0.43
CA ARG A 188 17.10 -9.09 0.59
C ARG A 188 15.92 -10.06 0.75
N ILE A 189 14.91 -9.71 1.56
CA ILE A 189 13.69 -10.53 1.69
C ILE A 189 12.95 -10.59 0.34
N MET A 190 12.80 -9.47 -0.34
CA MET A 190 12.17 -9.40 -1.67
C MET A 190 12.88 -10.31 -2.68
N GLU A 191 14.21 -10.22 -2.79
CA GLU A 191 15.02 -11.05 -3.68
C GLU A 191 14.93 -12.54 -3.34
N ARG A 192 14.93 -12.87 -2.04
CA ARG A 192 14.77 -14.25 -1.59
C ARG A 192 13.39 -14.83 -1.87
N SER A 193 12.35 -14.02 -1.83
CA SER A 193 11.00 -14.42 -2.22
C SER A 193 10.88 -14.73 -3.71
N LYS A 194 11.79 -14.24 -4.54
CA LYS A 194 11.81 -14.37 -6.02
C LYS A 194 10.50 -13.89 -6.67
N SER A 195 9.81 -12.93 -6.05
CA SER A 195 8.50 -12.47 -6.49
C SER A 195 8.44 -10.97 -6.66
N SER A 196 7.82 -10.54 -7.75
CA SER A 196 7.50 -9.13 -7.97
C SER A 196 6.33 -8.63 -7.12
N ALA A 197 5.61 -9.54 -6.45
CA ALA A 197 4.49 -9.21 -5.58
C ALA A 197 4.91 -8.89 -4.13
N VAL A 198 6.20 -9.05 -3.77
CA VAL A 198 6.72 -8.71 -2.44
C VAL A 198 7.48 -7.40 -2.53
N LEU A 199 6.98 -6.37 -1.86
CA LEU A 199 7.56 -5.02 -1.89
C LEU A 199 7.67 -4.45 -0.47
N THR A 200 8.43 -3.37 -0.31
CA THR A 200 8.51 -2.62 0.94
C THR A 200 7.26 -1.74 1.12
N TYR A 201 6.62 -1.84 2.25
CA TYR A 201 5.70 -0.84 2.78
C TYR A 201 6.54 0.09 3.67
N TYR A 202 6.94 1.24 3.14
CA TYR A 202 7.98 2.04 3.76
C TYR A 202 7.43 2.99 4.81
N ASP A 203 7.88 2.85 6.05
CA ASP A 203 7.51 3.73 7.16
C ASP A 203 8.67 4.65 7.53
N VAL A 204 8.49 5.94 7.31
CA VAL A 204 9.53 6.95 7.58
C VAL A 204 9.82 7.12 9.08
N GLY A 205 8.81 6.95 9.94
CA GLY A 205 8.98 7.03 11.40
C GLY A 205 9.78 5.86 11.93
N ASN A 206 9.38 4.63 11.58
CA ASN A 206 10.09 3.42 11.98
C ASN A 206 11.55 3.44 11.53
N SER A 207 11.81 3.82 10.29
CA SER A 207 13.18 3.92 9.76
C SER A 207 14.00 5.00 10.50
N THR A 208 13.41 6.16 10.79
CA THR A 208 14.07 7.23 11.55
C THR A 208 14.39 6.80 12.97
N GLU A 209 13.47 6.11 13.67
CA GLU A 209 13.66 5.62 15.04
C GLU A 209 14.76 4.57 15.13
N ASN A 210 14.96 3.80 14.05
CA ASN A 210 16.02 2.80 13.94
C ASN A 210 17.33 3.34 13.37
N GLY A 211 17.45 4.68 13.18
CA GLY A 211 18.68 5.37 12.84
C GLY A 211 19.07 5.32 11.37
N PHE A 212 18.13 4.97 10.47
CA PHE A 212 18.37 4.95 9.03
C PHE A 212 18.22 6.34 8.42
N ASP A 213 19.01 6.63 7.38
CA ASP A 213 18.83 7.82 6.54
C ASP A 213 17.64 7.58 5.58
N ILE A 214 16.48 8.06 5.98
CA ILE A 214 15.24 7.86 5.23
C ILE A 214 15.27 8.46 3.83
N ILE A 215 16.05 9.53 3.61
CA ILE A 215 16.14 10.18 2.31
C ILE A 215 17.01 9.34 1.36
N GLU A 216 18.14 8.82 1.87
CA GLU A 216 18.97 7.86 1.13
C GLU A 216 18.19 6.59 0.83
N GLU A 217 17.52 6.01 1.84
CA GLU A 217 16.75 4.77 1.67
C GLU A 217 15.61 4.90 0.65
N ILE A 218 14.81 5.96 0.69
CA ILE A 218 13.75 6.21 -0.29
C ILE A 218 14.32 6.29 -1.71
N ARG A 219 15.39 7.05 -1.91
CA ARG A 219 16.04 7.18 -3.22
C ARG A 219 16.65 5.87 -3.70
N TRP A 220 17.28 5.11 -2.80
CA TRP A 220 17.89 3.82 -3.12
C TRP A 220 16.85 2.74 -3.45
N LEU A 221 15.74 2.66 -2.71
CA LEU A 221 14.62 1.77 -3.03
C LEU A 221 14.03 2.09 -4.39
N GLY A 222 13.85 3.38 -4.67
CA GLY A 222 13.21 3.84 -5.87
C GLY A 222 11.75 3.40 -5.98
N ARG A 223 11.04 3.89 -6.99
CA ARG A 223 9.62 3.64 -7.17
C ARG A 223 9.22 2.15 -7.20
N LYS A 224 10.07 1.30 -7.78
CA LYS A 224 9.71 -0.09 -8.05
C LYS A 224 9.65 -0.98 -6.81
N ARG A 225 10.29 -0.56 -5.71
CA ARG A 225 10.40 -1.36 -4.49
C ARG A 225 9.50 -0.87 -3.35
N ILE A 226 8.82 0.26 -3.51
CA ILE A 226 7.89 0.82 -2.52
C ILE A 226 6.47 0.66 -3.03
N CYS A 227 5.62 -0.07 -2.28
CA CYS A 227 4.21 -0.23 -2.62
C CYS A 227 3.34 0.88 -2.02
N GLU A 228 3.60 1.28 -0.79
CA GLU A 228 2.89 2.30 -0.04
C GLU A 228 3.80 2.88 1.04
N VAL A 229 3.43 4.03 1.62
CA VAL A 229 4.26 4.73 2.62
C VAL A 229 3.43 5.06 3.84
N HIS A 230 3.98 4.85 5.05
CA HIS A 230 3.50 5.47 6.28
C HIS A 230 4.29 6.73 6.62
N LEU A 231 3.57 7.78 6.99
CA LEU A 231 4.10 9.05 7.46
C LEU A 231 3.69 9.24 8.91
N LYS A 232 4.67 9.31 9.81
CA LYS A 232 4.46 9.61 11.23
C LYS A 232 5.68 10.29 11.82
N ASP A 233 5.48 11.01 12.91
CA ASP A 233 6.53 11.71 13.69
C ASP A 233 6.23 11.55 15.19
N ASN A 234 5.63 10.38 15.54
CA ASN A 234 5.12 10.10 16.88
C ASN A 234 6.18 10.30 17.97
N PRO A 235 5.79 10.80 19.15
CA PRO A 235 4.44 11.15 19.58
C PRO A 235 3.99 12.57 19.19
N HIS A 236 4.70 13.24 18.29
CA HIS A 236 4.45 14.62 17.88
C HIS A 236 3.53 14.70 16.65
N TYR A 237 3.02 15.90 16.36
CA TYR A 237 2.46 16.19 15.05
C TYR A 237 3.57 16.13 13.98
N LEU A 238 3.18 15.86 12.74
CA LEU A 238 4.11 15.84 11.61
C LEU A 238 4.92 17.15 11.54
N GLY A 239 6.23 17.01 11.49
CA GLY A 239 7.18 18.12 11.43
C GLY A 239 7.46 18.81 12.76
N GLN A 240 6.94 18.32 13.87
CA GLN A 240 7.28 18.78 15.22
C GLN A 240 8.24 17.82 15.95
N GLY A 241 8.51 16.66 15.36
CA GLY A 241 9.49 15.70 15.82
C GLY A 241 10.83 15.85 15.10
N LYS A 242 11.40 14.71 14.67
CA LYS A 242 12.74 14.64 14.06
C LYS A 242 12.73 14.65 12.53
N ILE A 243 11.58 14.41 11.90
CA ILE A 243 11.50 14.13 10.48
C ILE A 243 11.33 15.42 9.66
N ASN A 244 12.22 15.60 8.69
CA ASN A 244 12.08 16.65 7.68
C ASN A 244 11.14 16.20 6.55
N PHE A 245 9.83 16.40 6.72
CA PHE A 245 8.84 16.00 5.72
C PHE A 245 8.98 16.70 4.36
N SER A 246 9.56 17.91 4.32
CA SER A 246 9.85 18.53 3.02
C SER A 246 10.87 17.72 2.21
N ALA A 247 11.91 17.23 2.89
CA ALA A 247 12.89 16.34 2.24
C ALA A 247 12.28 14.97 1.87
N VAL A 248 11.43 14.39 2.73
CA VAL A 248 10.73 13.13 2.46
C VAL A 248 9.83 13.26 1.22
N ILE A 249 8.97 14.28 1.17
CA ILE A 249 8.08 14.51 0.02
C ILE A 249 8.88 14.76 -1.26
N THR A 250 9.98 15.51 -1.17
CA THR A 250 10.89 15.71 -2.31
C THR A 250 11.50 14.38 -2.77
N ALA A 251 12.02 13.56 -1.86
CA ALA A 251 12.62 12.26 -2.22
C ALA A 251 11.60 11.31 -2.86
N LEU A 252 10.37 11.26 -2.36
CA LEU A 252 9.29 10.48 -2.97
C LEU A 252 8.91 10.99 -4.37
N ALA A 253 8.89 12.31 -4.55
CA ALA A 253 8.65 12.92 -5.87
C ALA A 253 9.80 12.64 -6.85
N ASP A 254 11.07 12.74 -6.40
CA ASP A 254 12.26 12.48 -7.21
C ASP A 254 12.28 11.06 -7.79
N ILE A 255 11.83 10.06 -7.02
CA ILE A 255 11.73 8.68 -7.51
C ILE A 255 10.48 8.42 -8.35
N GLY A 256 9.60 9.40 -8.50
CA GLY A 256 8.33 9.27 -9.22
C GLY A 256 7.32 8.38 -8.49
N PHE A 257 7.32 8.38 -7.15
CA PHE A 257 6.34 7.64 -6.36
C PHE A 257 4.92 8.10 -6.70
N SER A 258 4.04 7.14 -6.93
CA SER A 258 2.63 7.39 -7.22
C SER A 258 1.81 6.31 -6.52
N GLY A 259 1.02 6.68 -5.55
CA GLY A 259 0.28 5.73 -4.73
C GLY A 259 -0.31 6.42 -3.51
N TRP A 260 -0.26 5.75 -2.38
CA TRP A 260 -0.81 6.24 -1.14
C TRP A 260 0.30 6.50 -0.11
N ALA A 261 0.20 7.63 0.57
CA ALA A 261 0.94 7.95 1.77
C ALA A 261 -0.07 8.04 2.93
N GLN A 262 -0.03 7.06 3.83
CA GLN A 262 -0.95 6.99 4.97
C GLN A 262 -0.36 7.76 6.15
N LEU A 263 -1.17 8.58 6.79
CA LEU A 263 -0.80 9.27 8.02
C LEU A 263 -1.03 8.35 9.22
N GLU A 264 0.01 7.64 9.64
CA GLU A 264 -0.01 6.77 10.82
C GLU A 264 0.38 7.56 12.08
N CYS A 265 -0.34 8.64 12.34
CA CYS A 265 -0.03 9.59 13.38
C CYS A 265 -0.80 9.31 14.66
N ASP A 266 -0.16 9.56 15.81
CA ASP A 266 -0.84 9.66 17.09
C ASP A 266 -1.73 10.91 17.16
N SER A 267 -2.53 10.98 18.22
CA SER A 267 -3.40 12.13 18.49
C SER A 267 -2.95 12.86 19.77
N PRO A 268 -1.86 13.65 19.72
CA PRO A 268 -1.27 14.27 20.89
C PRO A 268 -2.18 15.30 21.56
N GLY A 269 -3.08 15.94 20.83
CA GLY A 269 -4.11 16.84 21.37
C GLY A 269 -5.32 16.12 21.95
N GLY A 270 -5.42 14.80 21.79
CA GLY A 270 -6.52 13.95 22.30
C GLY A 270 -7.74 13.83 21.40
N SER A 271 -7.91 14.71 20.42
CA SER A 271 -8.98 14.66 19.40
C SER A 271 -8.46 14.05 18.13
N VAL A 272 -8.87 12.81 17.83
CA VAL A 272 -8.49 12.13 16.57
C VAL A 272 -8.82 12.98 15.34
N GLU A 273 -10.02 13.56 15.30
CA GLU A 273 -10.45 14.36 14.15
C GLU A 273 -9.60 15.61 13.95
N ASP A 274 -9.38 16.38 15.00
CA ASP A 274 -8.65 17.65 14.92
C ASP A 274 -7.15 17.42 14.71
N ASP A 275 -6.59 16.42 15.39
CA ASP A 275 -5.17 16.08 15.29
C ASP A 275 -4.82 15.55 13.90
N MET A 276 -5.66 14.66 13.34
CA MET A 276 -5.48 14.16 12.00
C MET A 276 -5.69 15.24 10.94
N ARG A 277 -6.63 16.17 11.15
CA ARG A 277 -6.82 17.33 10.27
C ARG A 277 -5.60 18.25 10.30
N THR A 278 -5.01 18.47 11.46
CA THR A 278 -3.77 19.24 11.63
C THR A 278 -2.63 18.62 10.85
N ASN A 279 -2.38 17.31 11.01
CA ASN A 279 -1.36 16.57 10.28
C ASN A 279 -1.59 16.59 8.77
N LEU A 280 -2.84 16.38 8.32
CA LEU A 280 -3.20 16.37 6.90
C LEU A 280 -2.99 17.76 6.26
N THR A 281 -3.36 18.83 6.97
CA THR A 281 -3.17 20.21 6.50
C THR A 281 -1.69 20.53 6.33
N TYR A 282 -0.88 20.15 7.31
CA TYR A 282 0.57 20.34 7.26
C TYR A 282 1.21 19.65 6.07
N ILE A 283 0.96 18.34 5.90
CA ILE A 283 1.62 17.56 4.84
C ILE A 283 1.15 17.97 3.43
N ARG A 284 -0.12 18.31 3.27
CA ARG A 284 -0.64 18.86 2.01
C ARG A 284 -0.02 20.21 1.67
N GLY A 285 0.23 21.04 2.65
CA GLY A 285 0.93 22.32 2.46
C GLY A 285 2.34 22.14 1.90
N ILE A 286 3.05 21.09 2.35
CA ILE A 286 4.37 20.72 1.81
C ILE A 286 4.25 20.14 0.38
N ALA A 287 3.31 19.23 0.16
CA ALA A 287 3.13 18.59 -1.14
C ALA A 287 2.79 19.60 -2.24
N ASN A 288 1.91 20.56 -1.94
CA ASN A 288 1.53 21.63 -2.89
C ASN A 288 2.72 22.53 -3.25
N LYS A 289 3.60 22.87 -2.30
CA LYS A 289 4.81 23.66 -2.59
C LYS A 289 5.80 22.92 -3.49
N ASN A 290 5.88 21.60 -3.36
CA ASN A 290 6.74 20.78 -4.23
C ASN A 290 6.14 20.58 -5.64
N SER A 291 4.83 20.71 -5.79
CA SER A 291 4.15 20.65 -7.10
C SER A 291 4.30 21.92 -7.94
N SER A 292 4.71 23.01 -7.31
CA SER A 292 4.86 24.34 -7.96
C SER A 292 6.31 24.62 -8.43
N ARG A 293 7.23 23.69 -8.17
CA ARG A 293 8.62 23.74 -8.61
C ARG A 293 8.85 22.83 -9.82
#